data_13047b8298add6a91e22c5d55479284d
#
_entry.id   13047b8298add6a91e22c5d55479284d
#
_cell.length_a   1.000
_cell.length_b   1.000
_cell.length_c   1.000
_cell.angle_alpha   90.00
_cell.angle_beta   90.00
_cell.angle_gamma   90.00
#
_symmetry.space_group_name_H-M   'P 1'
#
loop_
_entity.id
_entity.type
_entity.pdbx_description
1 polymer ?
#
loop_
_entity_poly.entity_id
_entity_poly.type
_entity_poly.pdbx_seq_one_letter_code
_entity_poly.pdbx_strand_id
1 'polypeptide(L)'
;MKHISVLIKPASSLCNLRCTYCFYANVSSLREVRSFGKMKEDVMEKMVANIYADLEAGDHLTLAFQGGEPTMAGLSYFRKLTAFVAAQKKQVTVHYAIQTNGMVINDKWCRFLKEHRFLVGLSIDGHPLAHDRHRLDAKGRGTFARVLQTKRLLDAYQIEYNVLCVLTNPLAKEAQRVFDFLKEEQIAFVQFIPCLADLDATSTNDYALTPRSFAGFYQQLLAFWLQELKQGRYLSIKLFDDLLNLLVRQQVTACGILGNCQVQYVIEADGSVYPCDFYVLDEYRMGYIQEQTLRQLFSQDCSQQFLCQKKDMPSKCTQCPFQKMCRGGCKRMKDAMYVDSEGFCGYQELLKDFTPRINEILGLLQGVRQ
;
A
#
# COMPACT_ATOMS: atom_id res chain seq x y z
N MET A 1 -4.83 17.20 18.28
CA MET A 1 -5.39 15.96 17.70
C MET A 1 -4.35 15.39 16.76
N LYS A 2 -3.81 14.24 17.07
CA LYS A 2 -2.79 13.54 16.28
C LYS A 2 -3.43 12.42 15.49
N HIS A 3 -2.82 12.03 14.38
CA HIS A 3 -3.16 10.80 13.67
C HIS A 3 -1.91 9.93 13.60
N ILE A 4 -1.94 8.80 14.30
CA ILE A 4 -0.88 7.80 14.28
C ILE A 4 -1.35 6.61 13.43
N SER A 5 -0.50 6.16 12.52
CA SER A 5 -0.74 4.95 11.73
C SER A 5 0.39 3.96 11.98
N VAL A 6 0.06 2.72 12.24
CA VAL A 6 1.01 1.62 12.38
C VAL A 6 0.65 0.49 11.42
N LEU A 7 1.64 -0.17 10.88
CA LEU A 7 1.50 -1.30 9.98
C LEU A 7 1.93 -2.57 10.71
N ILE A 8 1.02 -3.49 10.92
CA ILE A 8 1.24 -4.71 11.71
C ILE A 8 1.31 -5.91 10.79
N LYS A 9 2.32 -6.75 10.97
CA LYS A 9 2.52 -8.03 10.26
C LYS A 9 2.25 -9.22 11.19
N PRO A 10 0.97 -9.54 11.47
CA PRO A 10 0.60 -10.48 12.54
C PRO A 10 1.00 -11.93 12.23
N ALA A 11 1.32 -12.23 10.98
CA ALA A 11 1.77 -13.54 10.51
C ALA A 11 3.16 -13.48 9.87
N SER A 12 3.92 -12.37 10.08
CA SER A 12 5.25 -12.17 9.49
C SER A 12 5.25 -12.44 7.98
N SER A 13 6.15 -13.31 7.48
CA SER A 13 6.21 -13.71 6.07
C SER A 13 5.35 -14.92 5.71
N LEU A 14 4.55 -15.46 6.63
CA LEU A 14 3.65 -16.59 6.34
C LEU A 14 2.59 -16.16 5.32
N CYS A 15 2.48 -16.92 4.23
CA CYS A 15 1.49 -16.67 3.18
C CYS A 15 1.03 -17.99 2.56
N ASN A 16 -0.23 -18.06 2.15
CA ASN A 16 -0.81 -19.19 1.44
C ASN A 16 -0.68 -19.07 -0.09
N LEU A 17 -0.12 -17.96 -0.60
CA LEU A 17 0.23 -17.77 -2.01
C LEU A 17 1.74 -17.77 -2.24
N ARG A 18 2.12 -17.89 -3.53
CA ARG A 18 3.50 -17.84 -4.02
C ARG A 18 3.55 -16.88 -5.22
N CYS A 19 3.26 -15.60 -4.95
CA CYS A 19 3.30 -14.57 -6.00
C CYS A 19 4.74 -14.36 -6.48
N THR A 20 4.95 -14.41 -7.80
CA THR A 20 6.29 -14.38 -8.41
C THR A 20 7.03 -13.06 -8.22
N TYR A 21 6.30 -11.96 -8.03
CA TYR A 21 6.82 -10.60 -7.82
C TYR A 21 6.78 -10.14 -6.35
N CYS A 22 6.59 -11.04 -5.39
CA CYS A 22 6.36 -10.65 -4.00
C CYS A 22 7.59 -9.97 -3.39
N PHE A 23 7.57 -8.64 -3.29
CA PHE A 23 8.68 -7.88 -2.70
C PHE A 23 8.98 -8.32 -1.27
N TYR A 24 7.94 -8.70 -0.50
CA TYR A 24 8.12 -9.09 0.88
C TYR A 24 8.74 -10.48 1.04
N ALA A 25 8.54 -11.38 0.07
CA ALA A 25 9.27 -12.65 0.02
C ALA A 25 10.76 -12.42 -0.18
N ASN A 26 11.15 -11.49 -1.06
CA ASN A 26 12.54 -11.06 -1.25
C ASN A 26 13.09 -10.41 0.02
N VAL A 27 12.43 -9.35 0.54
CA VAL A 27 12.85 -8.66 1.78
C VAL A 27 13.04 -9.65 2.93
N SER A 28 12.10 -10.58 3.13
CA SER A 28 12.20 -11.56 4.22
C SER A 28 13.31 -12.57 4.03
N SER A 29 13.73 -12.85 2.79
CA SER A 29 14.85 -13.76 2.51
C SER A 29 16.22 -13.15 2.79
N LEU A 30 16.30 -11.82 2.87
CA LEU A 30 17.53 -11.07 3.17
C LEU A 30 17.78 -10.90 4.68
N ARG A 31 16.86 -11.32 5.54
CA ARG A 31 16.97 -11.24 7.00
C ARG A 31 17.62 -12.49 7.58
N GLU A 32 18.25 -12.35 8.73
CA GLU A 32 18.73 -13.49 9.54
C GLU A 32 17.58 -14.44 9.89
N VAL A 33 16.41 -13.88 10.27
CA VAL A 33 15.19 -14.65 10.55
C VAL A 33 14.15 -14.35 9.47
N ARG A 34 13.96 -15.31 8.57
CA ARG A 34 13.03 -15.18 7.45
C ARG A 34 11.57 -15.01 7.89
N SER A 35 11.15 -15.65 8.97
CA SER A 35 9.79 -15.57 9.49
C SER A 35 9.77 -15.71 11.00
N PHE A 36 9.09 -14.76 11.67
CA PHE A 36 8.85 -14.80 13.11
C PHE A 36 7.55 -15.57 13.47
N GLY A 37 6.93 -16.21 12.48
CA GLY A 37 5.67 -16.95 12.68
C GLY A 37 4.48 -16.03 12.92
N LYS A 38 3.61 -16.40 13.87
CA LYS A 38 2.44 -15.61 14.25
C LYS A 38 2.73 -14.81 15.51
N MET A 39 2.26 -13.57 15.56
CA MET A 39 2.36 -12.72 16.75
C MET A 39 1.72 -13.38 17.95
N LYS A 40 2.46 -13.48 19.04
CA LYS A 40 1.98 -14.03 20.32
C LYS A 40 1.09 -13.02 21.03
N GLU A 41 0.24 -13.51 21.92
CA GLU A 41 -0.74 -12.70 22.65
C GLU A 41 -0.07 -11.67 23.56
N ASP A 42 0.99 -12.06 24.27
CA ASP A 42 1.77 -11.17 25.12
C ASP A 42 2.45 -10.02 24.36
N VAL A 43 2.94 -10.29 23.13
CA VAL A 43 3.48 -9.26 22.24
C VAL A 43 2.36 -8.30 21.80
N MET A 44 1.19 -8.85 21.41
CA MET A 44 0.02 -8.07 20.98
C MET A 44 -0.48 -7.15 22.10
N GLU A 45 -0.59 -7.65 23.32
CA GLU A 45 -1.07 -6.88 24.47
C GLU A 45 -0.12 -5.72 24.80
N LYS A 46 1.19 -5.99 24.87
CA LYS A 46 2.21 -4.96 25.09
C LYS A 46 2.27 -3.95 23.95
N MET A 47 2.14 -4.43 22.70
CA MET A 47 2.07 -3.55 21.52
C MET A 47 0.91 -2.55 21.66
N VAL A 48 -0.29 -3.02 21.95
CA VAL A 48 -1.46 -2.13 22.13
C VAL A 48 -1.20 -1.14 23.27
N ALA A 49 -0.70 -1.60 24.43
CA ALA A 49 -0.41 -0.74 25.57
C ALA A 49 0.61 0.36 25.23
N ASN A 50 1.72 0.01 24.55
CA ASN A 50 2.77 0.96 24.22
C ASN A 50 2.40 1.93 23.08
N ILE A 51 1.53 1.52 22.14
CA ILE A 51 0.92 2.44 21.17
C ILE A 51 0.04 3.45 21.89
N TYR A 52 -0.83 2.99 22.81
CA TYR A 52 -1.73 3.86 23.57
C TYR A 52 -0.99 4.78 24.56
N ALA A 53 0.23 4.45 25.00
CA ALA A 53 1.03 5.31 25.86
C ALA A 53 1.30 6.68 25.20
N ASP A 54 1.49 6.73 23.88
CA ASP A 54 1.78 7.94 23.12
C ASP A 54 0.53 8.70 22.62
N LEU A 55 -0.68 8.17 22.84
CA LEU A 55 -1.94 8.77 22.39
C LEU A 55 -2.60 9.56 23.52
N GLU A 56 -3.35 10.59 23.15
CA GLU A 56 -4.20 11.39 24.01
C GLU A 56 -5.68 11.20 23.65
N ALA A 57 -6.57 11.60 24.55
CA ALA A 57 -8.00 11.58 24.25
C ALA A 57 -8.33 12.48 23.05
N GLY A 58 -9.13 11.97 22.11
CA GLY A 58 -9.48 12.64 20.87
C GLY A 58 -8.50 12.41 19.71
N ASP A 59 -7.38 11.71 19.92
CA ASP A 59 -6.47 11.33 18.83
C ASP A 59 -7.07 10.22 17.95
N HIS A 60 -6.51 10.05 16.75
CA HIS A 60 -6.85 9.00 15.80
C HIS A 60 -5.71 7.98 15.67
N LEU A 61 -6.07 6.71 15.69
CA LEU A 61 -5.16 5.59 15.50
C LEU A 61 -5.61 4.75 14.30
N THR A 62 -4.73 4.54 13.33
CA THR A 62 -4.95 3.55 12.27
C THR A 62 -4.11 2.31 12.54
N LEU A 63 -4.76 1.16 12.69
CA LEU A 63 -4.14 -0.16 12.75
C LEU A 63 -4.31 -0.85 11.40
N ALA A 64 -3.25 -0.87 10.59
CA ALA A 64 -3.23 -1.49 9.28
C ALA A 64 -2.52 -2.84 9.34
N PHE A 65 -3.11 -3.87 8.76
CA PHE A 65 -2.58 -5.23 8.77
C PHE A 65 -2.17 -5.67 7.37
N GLN A 66 -0.93 -6.09 7.23
CA GLN A 66 -0.40 -6.71 6.00
C GLN A 66 0.80 -7.62 6.33
N GLY A 67 1.64 -7.94 5.37
CA GLY A 67 2.83 -8.76 5.56
C GLY A 67 2.89 -9.87 4.52
N GLY A 68 3.04 -11.12 4.92
CA GLY A 68 2.79 -12.27 4.06
C GLY A 68 1.31 -12.32 3.68
N GLU A 69 0.51 -12.95 4.53
CA GLU A 69 -0.94 -12.85 4.48
C GLU A 69 -1.48 -12.71 5.91
N PRO A 70 -2.03 -11.55 6.30
CA PRO A 70 -2.42 -11.30 7.69
C PRO A 70 -3.52 -12.25 8.19
N THR A 71 -4.41 -12.73 7.32
CA THR A 71 -5.47 -13.69 7.70
C THR A 71 -4.91 -15.05 8.15
N MET A 72 -3.64 -15.35 7.87
CA MET A 72 -2.94 -16.55 8.38
C MET A 72 -2.73 -16.50 9.91
N ALA A 73 -2.79 -15.33 10.54
CA ALA A 73 -2.83 -15.22 11.99
C ALA A 73 -4.10 -15.85 12.58
N GLY A 74 -5.18 -15.89 11.79
CA GLY A 74 -6.47 -16.46 12.14
C GLY A 74 -7.45 -15.44 12.73
N LEU A 75 -8.74 -15.68 12.58
CA LEU A 75 -9.80 -14.76 13.06
C LEU A 75 -9.76 -14.55 14.59
N SER A 76 -9.31 -15.55 15.36
CA SER A 76 -9.16 -15.44 16.81
C SER A 76 -8.14 -14.37 17.21
N TYR A 77 -7.04 -14.21 16.46
CA TYR A 77 -6.06 -13.14 16.66
C TYR A 77 -6.74 -11.77 16.59
N PHE A 78 -7.48 -11.52 15.49
CA PHE A 78 -8.13 -10.23 15.28
C PHE A 78 -9.20 -9.92 16.33
N ARG A 79 -9.97 -10.92 16.76
CA ARG A 79 -10.94 -10.77 17.86
C ARG A 79 -10.28 -10.39 19.18
N LYS A 80 -9.16 -11.01 19.52
CA LYS A 80 -8.39 -10.65 20.72
C LYS A 80 -7.82 -9.24 20.61
N LEU A 81 -7.24 -8.89 19.47
CA LEU A 81 -6.70 -7.55 19.24
C LEU A 81 -7.77 -6.47 19.41
N THR A 82 -8.93 -6.63 18.76
CA THR A 82 -10.02 -5.64 18.89
C THR A 82 -10.56 -5.56 20.32
N ALA A 83 -10.57 -6.66 21.06
CA ALA A 83 -10.91 -6.67 22.48
C ALA A 83 -9.86 -5.93 23.33
N PHE A 84 -8.56 -6.13 23.11
CA PHE A 84 -7.52 -5.38 23.81
C PHE A 84 -7.59 -3.88 23.50
N VAL A 85 -7.85 -3.51 22.27
CA VAL A 85 -8.04 -2.10 21.87
C VAL A 85 -9.26 -1.50 22.56
N ALA A 86 -10.39 -2.21 22.58
CA ALA A 86 -11.62 -1.75 23.22
C ALA A 86 -11.49 -1.62 24.76
N ALA A 87 -10.60 -2.40 25.37
CA ALA A 87 -10.33 -2.33 26.81
C ALA A 87 -9.47 -1.12 27.23
N GLN A 88 -8.92 -0.35 26.28
CA GLN A 88 -8.12 0.83 26.61
C GLN A 88 -9.00 1.96 27.13
N LYS A 89 -8.53 2.60 28.23
CA LYS A 89 -9.29 3.65 28.92
C LYS A 89 -9.31 5.00 28.18
N LYS A 90 -8.31 5.26 27.31
CA LYS A 90 -8.23 6.51 26.55
C LYS A 90 -9.23 6.49 25.40
N GLN A 91 -10.02 7.56 25.24
CA GLN A 91 -10.95 7.72 24.14
C GLN A 91 -10.21 8.14 22.89
N VAL A 92 -9.83 7.16 22.07
CA VAL A 92 -9.13 7.33 20.79
C VAL A 92 -10.05 6.80 19.69
N THR A 93 -10.14 7.52 18.56
CA THR A 93 -10.85 7.00 17.39
C THR A 93 -9.96 6.01 16.65
N VAL A 94 -10.36 4.73 16.61
CA VAL A 94 -9.56 3.67 15.99
C VAL A 94 -10.14 3.29 14.64
N HIS A 95 -9.27 3.27 13.62
CA HIS A 95 -9.55 2.81 12.26
C HIS A 95 -8.79 1.51 12.01
N TYR A 96 -9.49 0.53 11.45
CA TYR A 96 -8.88 -0.76 11.10
C TYR A 96 -8.79 -0.90 9.58
N ALA A 97 -7.64 -1.35 9.07
CA ALA A 97 -7.46 -1.70 7.67
C ALA A 97 -6.74 -3.05 7.54
N ILE A 98 -7.10 -3.85 6.56
CA ILE A 98 -6.43 -5.13 6.28
C ILE A 98 -6.18 -5.27 4.79
N GLN A 99 -4.92 -5.51 4.42
CA GLN A 99 -4.56 -5.87 3.06
C GLN A 99 -4.45 -7.39 2.95
N THR A 100 -5.27 -8.00 2.09
CA THR A 100 -5.36 -9.46 1.98
C THR A 100 -5.41 -9.93 0.53
N ASN A 101 -4.91 -11.12 0.30
CA ASN A 101 -5.08 -11.84 -0.96
C ASN A 101 -6.50 -12.45 -1.12
N GLY A 102 -7.35 -12.37 -0.12
CA GLY A 102 -8.74 -12.77 -0.16
C GLY A 102 -9.01 -14.29 -0.07
N MET A 103 -8.01 -15.13 -0.10
CA MET A 103 -8.18 -16.60 -0.20
C MET A 103 -8.91 -17.22 0.99
N VAL A 104 -8.81 -16.62 2.18
CA VAL A 104 -9.35 -17.17 3.45
C VAL A 104 -10.69 -16.51 3.84
N ILE A 105 -11.03 -15.39 3.21
CA ILE A 105 -12.24 -14.63 3.54
C ILE A 105 -13.51 -15.46 3.26
N ASN A 106 -14.37 -15.55 4.26
CA ASN A 106 -15.66 -16.25 4.23
C ASN A 106 -16.67 -15.48 5.09
N ASP A 107 -17.90 -16.02 5.24
CA ASP A 107 -18.96 -15.35 6.02
C ASP A 107 -18.58 -14.98 7.46
N LYS A 108 -17.76 -15.81 8.13
CA LYS A 108 -17.30 -15.52 9.50
C LYS A 108 -16.37 -14.31 9.50
N TRP A 109 -15.48 -14.23 8.52
CA TRP A 109 -14.62 -13.07 8.31
C TRP A 109 -15.43 -11.83 7.93
N CYS A 110 -16.37 -11.95 6.99
CA CYS A 110 -17.19 -10.82 6.55
C CYS A 110 -17.98 -10.21 7.71
N ARG A 111 -18.60 -11.04 8.57
CA ARG A 111 -19.28 -10.55 9.78
C ARG A 111 -18.35 -9.76 10.70
N PHE A 112 -17.16 -10.29 10.96
CA PHE A 112 -16.17 -9.62 11.79
C PHE A 112 -15.68 -8.29 11.19
N LEU A 113 -15.33 -8.30 9.90
CA LEU A 113 -14.85 -7.11 9.19
C LEU A 113 -15.92 -6.00 9.18
N LYS A 114 -17.19 -6.37 8.96
CA LYS A 114 -18.33 -5.44 9.00
C LYS A 114 -18.56 -4.87 10.40
N GLU A 115 -18.60 -5.72 11.42
CA GLU A 115 -18.79 -5.34 12.84
C GLU A 115 -17.76 -4.30 13.28
N HIS A 116 -16.48 -4.52 12.94
CA HIS A 116 -15.39 -3.65 13.34
C HIS A 116 -15.02 -2.58 12.28
N ARG A 117 -15.82 -2.44 11.21
CA ARG A 117 -15.65 -1.43 10.15
C ARG A 117 -14.24 -1.43 9.55
N PHE A 118 -13.73 -2.63 9.22
CA PHE A 118 -12.45 -2.74 8.53
C PHE A 118 -12.55 -2.21 7.11
N LEU A 119 -11.59 -1.37 6.71
CA LEU A 119 -11.30 -1.11 5.30
C LEU A 119 -10.47 -2.27 4.76
N VAL A 120 -10.94 -2.92 3.70
CA VAL A 120 -10.26 -4.07 3.10
C VAL A 120 -9.50 -3.65 1.85
N GLY A 121 -8.20 -3.90 1.83
CA GLY A 121 -7.39 -3.85 0.61
C GLY A 121 -7.37 -5.23 -0.05
N LEU A 122 -8.19 -5.45 -1.08
CA LEU A 122 -8.26 -6.73 -1.77
C LEU A 122 -7.29 -6.77 -2.94
N SER A 123 -6.41 -7.76 -2.95
CA SER A 123 -5.39 -7.89 -3.99
C SER A 123 -5.95 -8.51 -5.27
N ILE A 124 -6.13 -7.69 -6.33
CA ILE A 124 -6.54 -8.15 -7.67
C ILE A 124 -5.68 -7.44 -8.72
N ASP A 125 -4.98 -8.18 -9.58
CA ASP A 125 -4.12 -7.61 -10.60
C ASP A 125 -4.83 -7.55 -11.96
N GLY A 126 -5.57 -6.46 -12.19
CA GLY A 126 -6.28 -6.25 -13.44
C GLY A 126 -7.24 -7.41 -13.77
N HIS A 127 -7.07 -8.04 -14.91
CA HIS A 127 -7.93 -9.10 -15.44
C HIS A 127 -7.40 -10.53 -15.14
N PRO A 128 -8.21 -11.60 -15.36
CA PRO A 128 -7.87 -12.98 -14.96
C PRO A 128 -6.49 -13.47 -15.39
N LEU A 129 -6.12 -13.24 -16.65
CA LEU A 129 -4.85 -13.73 -17.19
C LEU A 129 -3.62 -13.05 -16.56
N ALA A 130 -3.72 -11.75 -16.26
CA ALA A 130 -2.65 -11.02 -15.60
C ALA A 130 -2.50 -11.45 -14.14
N HIS A 131 -3.62 -11.58 -13.42
CA HIS A 131 -3.65 -12.04 -12.05
C HIS A 131 -3.05 -13.45 -11.90
N ASP A 132 -3.55 -14.40 -12.68
CA ASP A 132 -3.17 -15.81 -12.58
C ASP A 132 -1.77 -16.11 -13.12
N ARG A 133 -1.15 -15.17 -13.84
CA ARG A 133 0.27 -15.27 -14.22
C ARG A 133 1.20 -15.21 -13.01
N HIS A 134 0.83 -14.44 -12.00
CA HIS A 134 1.72 -14.10 -10.90
C HIS A 134 1.22 -14.54 -9.53
N ARG A 135 -0.11 -14.46 -9.26
CA ARG A 135 -0.69 -14.81 -7.95
C ARG A 135 -1.12 -16.26 -7.91
N LEU A 136 -0.13 -17.12 -7.63
CA LEU A 136 -0.29 -18.57 -7.63
C LEU A 136 -0.44 -19.11 -6.21
N ASP A 137 -1.24 -20.17 -6.06
CA ASP A 137 -1.30 -20.94 -4.82
C ASP A 137 -0.03 -21.81 -4.64
N ALA A 138 0.06 -22.52 -3.54
CA ALA A 138 1.20 -23.40 -3.24
C ALA A 138 1.37 -24.57 -4.23
N LYS A 139 0.35 -24.84 -5.08
CA LYS A 139 0.36 -25.87 -6.13
C LYS A 139 0.57 -25.28 -7.54
N GLY A 140 0.89 -23.99 -7.63
CA GLY A 140 1.10 -23.29 -8.90
C GLY A 140 -0.17 -23.00 -9.69
N ARG A 141 -1.36 -23.01 -9.06
CA ARG A 141 -2.64 -22.73 -9.71
C ARG A 141 -3.01 -21.27 -9.54
N GLY A 142 -3.64 -20.69 -10.56
CA GLY A 142 -4.20 -19.33 -10.51
C GLY A 142 -5.27 -19.18 -9.43
N THR A 143 -5.43 -17.97 -8.91
CA THR A 143 -6.29 -17.68 -7.75
C THR A 143 -7.37 -16.67 -8.04
N PHE A 144 -7.45 -16.12 -9.25
CA PHE A 144 -8.39 -15.07 -9.64
C PHE A 144 -9.85 -15.40 -9.31
N ALA A 145 -10.32 -16.58 -9.74
CA ALA A 145 -11.71 -16.99 -9.52
C ALA A 145 -12.11 -16.99 -8.03
N ARG A 146 -11.18 -17.43 -7.16
CA ARG A 146 -11.42 -17.44 -5.71
C ARG A 146 -11.42 -16.02 -5.13
N VAL A 147 -10.51 -15.16 -5.58
CA VAL A 147 -10.45 -13.76 -5.12
C VAL A 147 -11.67 -12.97 -5.58
N LEU A 148 -12.16 -13.22 -6.80
CA LEU A 148 -13.40 -12.61 -7.30
C LEU A 148 -14.64 -13.04 -6.47
N GLN A 149 -14.69 -14.30 -6.02
CA GLN A 149 -15.72 -14.74 -5.06
C GLN A 149 -15.64 -13.95 -3.75
N THR A 150 -14.42 -13.65 -3.27
CA THR A 150 -14.23 -12.80 -2.09
C THR A 150 -14.76 -11.39 -2.34
N LYS A 151 -14.46 -10.78 -3.50
CA LYS A 151 -15.04 -9.48 -3.86
C LYS A 151 -16.56 -9.49 -3.75
N ARG A 152 -17.20 -10.50 -4.34
CA ARG A 152 -18.68 -10.66 -4.28
C ARG A 152 -19.20 -10.81 -2.85
N LEU A 153 -18.45 -11.47 -1.96
CA LEU A 153 -18.80 -11.54 -0.54
C LEU A 153 -18.70 -10.16 0.12
N LEU A 154 -17.63 -9.41 -0.14
CA LEU A 154 -17.47 -8.05 0.39
C LEU A 154 -18.63 -7.14 -0.07
N ASP A 155 -19.02 -7.21 -1.34
CA ASP A 155 -20.18 -6.50 -1.90
C ASP A 155 -21.47 -6.89 -1.19
N ALA A 156 -21.74 -8.20 -1.06
CA ALA A 156 -22.97 -8.72 -0.42
C ALA A 156 -23.08 -8.31 1.05
N TYR A 157 -21.96 -8.23 1.78
CA TYR A 157 -21.91 -7.77 3.15
C TYR A 157 -21.79 -6.25 3.27
N GLN A 158 -21.69 -5.52 2.15
CA GLN A 158 -21.45 -4.06 2.11
C GLN A 158 -20.24 -3.64 2.96
N ILE A 159 -19.13 -4.34 2.78
CA ILE A 159 -17.86 -4.03 3.41
C ILE A 159 -17.09 -3.09 2.47
N GLU A 160 -16.57 -1.99 3.02
CA GLU A 160 -15.74 -1.07 2.25
C GLU A 160 -14.42 -1.74 1.86
N TYR A 161 -14.06 -1.66 0.58
CA TYR A 161 -12.79 -2.18 0.08
C TYR A 161 -12.21 -1.34 -1.05
N ASN A 162 -10.89 -1.41 -1.16
CA ASN A 162 -10.11 -0.93 -2.29
C ASN A 162 -9.49 -2.12 -3.01
N VAL A 163 -9.41 -2.07 -4.33
CA VAL A 163 -8.62 -3.03 -5.10
C VAL A 163 -7.16 -2.56 -5.11
N LEU A 164 -6.26 -3.46 -4.72
CA LEU A 164 -4.81 -3.26 -4.79
C LEU A 164 -4.26 -4.09 -5.95
N CYS A 165 -3.80 -3.41 -6.98
CA CYS A 165 -3.31 -4.00 -8.21
C CYS A 165 -1.80 -3.77 -8.33
N VAL A 166 -1.00 -4.84 -8.35
CA VAL A 166 0.44 -4.71 -8.63
C VAL A 166 0.62 -4.48 -10.13
N LEU A 167 1.09 -3.29 -10.46
CA LEU A 167 1.34 -2.88 -11.84
C LEU A 167 2.67 -3.43 -12.33
N THR A 168 2.63 -4.60 -12.95
CA THR A 168 3.80 -5.20 -13.60
C THR A 168 4.06 -4.55 -14.95
N ASN A 169 5.29 -4.68 -15.47
CA ASN A 169 5.66 -4.16 -16.78
C ASN A 169 4.80 -4.72 -17.94
N PRO A 170 4.46 -6.02 -17.99
CA PRO A 170 3.47 -6.53 -18.94
C PRO A 170 2.08 -5.93 -18.78
N LEU A 171 1.56 -5.84 -17.53
CA LEU A 171 0.23 -5.30 -17.27
C LEU A 171 0.12 -3.82 -17.65
N ALA A 172 1.19 -3.05 -17.47
CA ALA A 172 1.23 -1.64 -17.86
C ALA A 172 1.01 -1.40 -19.38
N LYS A 173 1.20 -2.41 -20.22
CA LYS A 173 0.93 -2.35 -21.66
C LYS A 173 -0.53 -2.67 -22.02
N GLU A 174 -1.35 -3.06 -21.04
CA GLU A 174 -2.74 -3.48 -21.20
C GLU A 174 -3.73 -2.52 -20.54
N ALA A 175 -3.44 -1.20 -20.52
CA ALA A 175 -4.21 -0.19 -19.79
C ALA A 175 -5.71 -0.21 -20.13
N GLN A 176 -6.09 -0.35 -21.40
CA GLN A 176 -7.49 -0.45 -21.80
C GLN A 176 -8.17 -1.66 -21.16
N ARG A 177 -7.57 -2.82 -21.24
CA ARG A 177 -8.10 -4.06 -20.70
C ARG A 177 -8.25 -4.04 -19.18
N VAL A 178 -7.28 -3.41 -18.50
CA VAL A 178 -7.36 -3.16 -17.06
C VAL A 178 -8.54 -2.25 -16.74
N PHE A 179 -8.70 -1.17 -17.50
CA PHE A 179 -9.77 -0.20 -17.27
C PHE A 179 -11.16 -0.81 -17.53
N ASP A 180 -11.30 -1.59 -18.60
CA ASP A 180 -12.54 -2.31 -18.91
C ASP A 180 -12.92 -3.27 -17.78
N PHE A 181 -11.95 -4.05 -17.27
CA PHE A 181 -12.16 -4.92 -16.12
C PHE A 181 -12.66 -4.17 -14.87
N LEU A 182 -12.06 -3.00 -14.55
CA LEU A 182 -12.51 -2.19 -13.41
C LEU A 182 -13.98 -1.77 -13.55
N LYS A 183 -14.41 -1.45 -14.77
CA LYS A 183 -15.79 -1.07 -15.07
C LYS A 183 -16.75 -2.26 -15.01
N GLU A 184 -16.40 -3.38 -15.66
CA GLU A 184 -17.20 -4.60 -15.69
C GLU A 184 -17.46 -5.14 -14.29
N GLU A 185 -16.44 -5.14 -13.44
CA GLU A 185 -16.54 -5.60 -12.05
C GLU A 185 -17.02 -4.50 -11.08
N GLN A 186 -17.39 -3.32 -11.58
CA GLN A 186 -17.88 -2.19 -10.78
C GLN A 186 -16.96 -1.82 -9.61
N ILE A 187 -15.65 -1.82 -9.86
CA ILE A 187 -14.64 -1.46 -8.87
C ILE A 187 -14.62 0.07 -8.74
N ALA A 188 -15.00 0.58 -7.56
CA ALA A 188 -15.06 2.01 -7.30
C ALA A 188 -13.73 2.62 -6.88
N PHE A 189 -12.81 1.83 -6.31
CA PHE A 189 -11.53 2.30 -5.76
C PHE A 189 -10.41 1.36 -6.17
N VAL A 190 -9.36 1.89 -6.81
CA VAL A 190 -8.18 1.12 -7.20
C VAL A 190 -6.89 1.86 -6.86
N GLN A 191 -5.92 1.12 -6.34
CA GLN A 191 -4.54 1.56 -6.20
C GLN A 191 -3.63 0.66 -7.03
N PHE A 192 -2.93 1.25 -7.98
CA PHE A 192 -1.86 0.56 -8.72
C PHE A 192 -0.55 0.70 -7.94
N ILE A 193 0.01 -0.42 -7.52
CA ILE A 193 1.27 -0.50 -6.79
C ILE A 193 2.36 -0.85 -7.79
N PRO A 194 3.38 0.01 -8.00
CA PRO A 194 4.47 -0.30 -8.91
C PRO A 194 5.14 -1.63 -8.55
N CYS A 195 5.23 -2.55 -9.50
CA CYS A 195 5.98 -3.78 -9.32
C CYS A 195 7.47 -3.46 -9.24
N LEU A 196 8.10 -3.81 -8.12
CA LEU A 196 9.50 -3.48 -7.84
C LEU A 196 10.41 -4.64 -8.22
N ALA A 197 11.62 -4.32 -8.67
CA ALA A 197 12.70 -5.30 -8.72
C ALA A 197 13.11 -5.72 -7.30
N ASP A 198 13.72 -6.89 -7.16
CA ASP A 198 14.27 -7.34 -5.88
C ASP A 198 15.34 -6.38 -5.36
N LEU A 199 15.53 -6.29 -4.03
CA LEU A 199 16.51 -5.38 -3.43
C LEU A 199 17.95 -5.77 -3.75
N ASP A 200 18.21 -7.05 -3.90
CA ASP A 200 19.49 -7.67 -4.21
C ASP A 200 19.61 -8.08 -5.68
N ALA A 201 18.71 -7.58 -6.55
CA ALA A 201 18.68 -7.98 -7.94
C ALA A 201 19.99 -7.67 -8.66
N THR A 202 20.64 -8.72 -9.15
CA THR A 202 21.77 -8.65 -10.08
C THR A 202 21.31 -8.68 -11.54
N SER A 203 20.03 -8.98 -11.78
CA SER A 203 19.37 -9.04 -13.08
C SER A 203 18.00 -8.39 -13.04
N THR A 204 17.56 -7.81 -14.15
CA THR A 204 16.22 -7.24 -14.29
C THR A 204 15.20 -8.35 -14.48
N ASN A 205 14.19 -8.39 -13.63
CA ASN A 205 13.00 -9.22 -13.82
C ASN A 205 12.12 -8.60 -14.90
N ASP A 206 11.64 -9.37 -15.88
CA ASP A 206 10.78 -8.91 -16.97
C ASP A 206 9.45 -8.29 -16.50
N TYR A 207 9.04 -8.58 -15.29
CA TYR A 207 7.81 -8.06 -14.70
C TYR A 207 7.99 -6.77 -13.90
N ALA A 208 9.22 -6.40 -13.50
CA ALA A 208 9.46 -5.15 -12.79
C ALA A 208 9.06 -3.96 -13.65
N LEU A 209 8.30 -3.04 -13.06
CA LEU A 209 7.81 -1.84 -13.76
C LEU A 209 8.99 -0.92 -14.10
N THR A 210 8.92 -0.30 -15.27
CA THR A 210 9.90 0.71 -15.73
C THR A 210 9.25 2.09 -15.78
N PRO A 211 10.03 3.18 -15.68
CA PRO A 211 9.51 4.54 -15.79
C PRO A 211 8.74 4.80 -17.10
N ARG A 212 9.16 4.20 -18.20
CA ARG A 212 8.48 4.33 -19.50
C ARG A 212 7.12 3.64 -19.51
N SER A 213 7.05 2.41 -18.97
CA SER A 213 5.79 1.67 -18.87
C SER A 213 4.85 2.32 -17.87
N PHE A 214 5.37 2.86 -16.77
CA PHE A 214 4.60 3.66 -15.82
C PHE A 214 3.96 4.87 -16.51
N ALA A 215 4.73 5.68 -17.23
CA ALA A 215 4.21 6.85 -17.95
C ALA A 215 3.15 6.45 -18.97
N GLY A 216 3.45 5.49 -19.84
CA GLY A 216 2.51 5.05 -20.88
C GLY A 216 1.19 4.51 -20.34
N PHE A 217 1.24 3.77 -19.21
CA PHE A 217 0.04 3.28 -18.53
C PHE A 217 -0.82 4.42 -17.99
N TYR A 218 -0.23 5.33 -17.22
CA TYR A 218 -0.98 6.41 -16.59
C TYR A 218 -1.47 7.47 -17.57
N GLN A 219 -0.79 7.69 -18.67
CA GLN A 219 -1.26 8.56 -19.77
C GLN A 219 -2.53 8.01 -20.40
N GLN A 220 -2.56 6.73 -20.73
CA GLN A 220 -3.77 6.07 -21.26
C GLN A 220 -4.89 6.04 -20.21
N LEU A 221 -4.56 5.68 -18.98
CA LEU A 221 -5.52 5.62 -17.87
C LEU A 221 -6.16 6.99 -17.62
N LEU A 222 -5.39 8.08 -17.69
CA LEU A 222 -5.90 9.44 -17.55
C LEU A 222 -6.92 9.78 -18.65
N ALA A 223 -6.64 9.40 -19.89
CA ALA A 223 -7.57 9.61 -21.00
C ALA A 223 -8.91 8.87 -20.80
N PHE A 224 -8.86 7.61 -20.39
CA PHE A 224 -10.07 6.81 -20.11
C PHE A 224 -10.84 7.36 -18.91
N TRP A 225 -10.14 7.74 -17.86
CA TRP A 225 -10.73 8.31 -16.66
C TRP A 225 -11.46 9.63 -16.93
N LEU A 226 -10.88 10.52 -17.75
CA LEU A 226 -11.52 11.76 -18.18
C LEU A 226 -12.79 11.51 -19.00
N GLN A 227 -12.82 10.46 -19.83
CA GLN A 227 -14.03 10.09 -20.56
C GLN A 227 -15.15 9.64 -19.61
N GLU A 228 -14.85 8.87 -18.56
CA GLU A 228 -15.83 8.47 -17.56
C GLU A 228 -16.34 9.69 -16.75
N LEU A 229 -15.44 10.60 -16.37
CA LEU A 229 -15.83 11.83 -15.70
C LEU A 229 -16.80 12.69 -16.55
N LYS A 230 -16.55 12.81 -17.86
CA LYS A 230 -17.45 13.50 -18.82
C LYS A 230 -18.84 12.85 -18.89
N GLN A 231 -18.94 11.59 -18.54
CA GLN A 231 -20.20 10.82 -18.48
C GLN A 231 -20.82 10.81 -17.07
N GLY A 232 -20.28 11.61 -16.14
CA GLY A 232 -20.76 11.66 -14.75
C GLY A 232 -20.38 10.45 -13.89
N ARG A 233 -19.44 9.60 -14.32
CA ARG A 233 -19.00 8.43 -13.57
C ARG A 233 -17.63 8.67 -12.95
N TYR A 234 -17.52 8.43 -11.66
CA TYR A 234 -16.27 8.56 -10.92
C TYR A 234 -15.71 7.19 -10.53
N LEU A 235 -14.46 6.96 -10.88
CA LEU A 235 -13.62 5.87 -10.39
C LEU A 235 -12.46 6.48 -9.62
N SER A 236 -12.31 6.15 -8.36
CA SER A 236 -11.15 6.58 -7.56
C SER A 236 -9.90 5.79 -7.99
N ILE A 237 -8.96 6.50 -8.59
CA ILE A 237 -7.62 6.00 -8.89
C ILE A 237 -6.67 6.70 -7.94
N LYS A 238 -6.15 5.95 -6.98
CA LYS A 238 -5.40 6.48 -5.82
C LYS A 238 -4.34 7.54 -6.21
N LEU A 239 -3.56 7.32 -7.27
CA LEU A 239 -2.54 8.28 -7.68
C LEU A 239 -3.14 9.60 -8.19
N PHE A 240 -4.27 9.56 -8.91
CA PHE A 240 -4.94 10.77 -9.36
C PHE A 240 -5.55 11.55 -8.19
N ASP A 241 -6.15 10.84 -7.24
CA ASP A 241 -6.69 11.45 -6.02
C ASP A 241 -5.57 12.09 -5.17
N ASP A 242 -4.42 11.42 -5.05
CA ASP A 242 -3.26 11.96 -4.35
C ASP A 242 -2.71 13.22 -5.03
N LEU A 243 -2.66 13.24 -6.36
CA LEU A 243 -2.24 14.40 -7.12
C LEU A 243 -3.23 15.56 -6.96
N LEU A 244 -4.54 15.30 -6.99
CA LEU A 244 -5.55 16.33 -6.74
C LEU A 244 -5.47 16.87 -5.31
N ASN A 245 -5.32 16.00 -4.32
CA ASN A 245 -5.15 16.43 -2.93
C ASN A 245 -3.89 17.29 -2.77
N LEU A 246 -2.77 16.89 -3.38
CA LEU A 246 -1.52 17.62 -3.30
C LEU A 246 -1.59 18.97 -4.02
N LEU A 247 -2.03 18.99 -5.28
CA LEU A 247 -1.95 20.16 -6.16
C LEU A 247 -3.04 21.18 -5.88
N VAL A 248 -4.23 20.73 -5.45
CA VAL A 248 -5.40 21.60 -5.23
C VAL A 248 -5.61 21.93 -3.75
N ARG A 249 -5.48 20.92 -2.86
CA ARG A 249 -5.75 21.06 -1.44
C ARG A 249 -4.49 21.22 -0.59
N GLN A 250 -3.30 21.10 -1.18
CA GLN A 250 -2.01 21.10 -0.48
C GLN A 250 -1.92 20.06 0.63
N GLN A 251 -2.63 18.93 0.46
CA GLN A 251 -2.65 17.81 1.40
C GLN A 251 -1.83 16.63 0.88
N VAL A 252 -0.95 16.11 1.73
CA VAL A 252 -0.13 14.93 1.41
C VAL A 252 -0.83 13.69 1.92
N THR A 253 -1.31 12.85 1.00
CA THR A 253 -2.09 11.63 1.29
C THR A 253 -1.35 10.33 0.93
N ALA A 254 -0.14 10.45 0.37
CA ALA A 254 0.69 9.30 0.02
C ALA A 254 2.12 9.47 0.50
N CYS A 255 2.69 8.40 1.06
CA CYS A 255 4.10 8.34 1.40
C CYS A 255 4.98 8.48 0.15
N GLY A 256 6.07 9.22 0.24
CA GLY A 256 7.05 9.38 -0.83
C GLY A 256 6.65 10.29 -1.99
N ILE A 257 5.41 10.80 -2.05
CA ILE A 257 4.96 11.68 -3.14
C ILE A 257 5.76 13.00 -3.17
N LEU A 258 6.18 13.50 -2.01
CA LEU A 258 7.07 14.68 -1.89
C LEU A 258 8.56 14.31 -1.85
N GLY A 259 8.89 13.05 -2.10
CA GLY A 259 10.27 12.59 -2.04
C GLY A 259 10.90 12.49 -0.64
N ASN A 260 10.18 12.79 0.41
CA ASN A 260 10.64 12.63 1.79
C ASN A 260 10.17 11.28 2.34
N CYS A 261 11.05 10.60 3.09
CA CYS A 261 10.66 9.43 3.87
C CYS A 261 9.91 9.85 5.14
N GLN A 262 9.00 8.99 5.57
CA GLN A 262 8.30 9.07 6.84
C GLN A 262 8.40 7.71 7.53
N VAL A 263 8.43 7.71 8.86
CA VAL A 263 8.38 6.46 9.63
C VAL A 263 6.96 5.91 9.59
N GLN A 264 6.80 4.67 9.10
CA GLN A 264 5.51 3.99 8.99
C GLN A 264 5.19 3.09 10.20
N TYR A 265 6.14 2.92 11.12
CA TYR A 265 6.05 1.98 12.25
C TYR A 265 5.57 0.59 11.82
N VAL A 266 6.39 -0.11 11.05
CA VAL A 266 6.10 -1.48 10.62
C VAL A 266 6.46 -2.44 11.74
N ILE A 267 5.47 -3.13 12.30
CA ILE A 267 5.60 -4.00 13.47
C ILE A 267 5.51 -5.46 13.01
N GLU A 268 6.58 -6.21 13.19
CA GLU A 268 6.67 -7.65 12.90
C GLU A 268 6.02 -8.50 14.00
N ALA A 269 5.84 -9.79 13.70
CA ALA A 269 5.15 -10.73 14.60
C ALA A 269 5.89 -10.97 15.93
N ASP A 270 7.21 -10.74 15.99
CA ASP A 270 8.01 -10.79 17.21
C ASP A 270 8.02 -9.46 18.00
N GLY A 271 7.36 -8.42 17.45
CA GLY A 271 7.32 -7.07 18.01
C GLY A 271 8.46 -6.16 17.58
N SER A 272 9.39 -6.62 16.74
CA SER A 272 10.41 -5.74 16.15
C SER A 272 9.77 -4.69 15.24
N VAL A 273 10.32 -3.46 15.26
CA VAL A 273 9.75 -2.30 14.57
C VAL A 273 10.72 -1.76 13.54
N TYR A 274 10.20 -1.41 12.37
CA TYR A 274 10.95 -0.92 11.22
C TYR A 274 10.34 0.38 10.67
N PRO A 275 11.14 1.25 10.03
CA PRO A 275 10.66 2.56 9.57
C PRO A 275 9.82 2.49 8.28
N CYS A 276 9.96 1.44 7.49
CA CYS A 276 9.30 1.34 6.19
C CYS A 276 9.04 -0.12 5.80
N ASP A 277 7.90 -0.37 5.17
CA ASP A 277 7.49 -1.71 4.73
C ASP A 277 8.46 -2.35 3.71
N PHE A 278 9.08 -1.53 2.89
CA PHE A 278 10.07 -1.98 1.90
C PHE A 278 11.47 -2.24 2.48
N TYR A 279 11.71 -1.88 3.72
CA TYR A 279 13.00 -1.97 4.40
C TYR A 279 12.85 -2.65 5.77
N VAL A 280 12.13 -3.78 5.80
CA VAL A 280 12.03 -4.65 6.99
C VAL A 280 13.24 -5.58 7.01
N LEU A 281 14.43 -4.96 7.18
CA LEU A 281 15.76 -5.61 7.19
C LEU A 281 16.43 -5.36 8.54
N ASP A 282 17.34 -6.26 8.94
CA ASP A 282 17.93 -6.24 10.28
C ASP A 282 18.66 -4.92 10.61
N GLU A 283 19.32 -4.32 9.63
CA GLU A 283 20.00 -3.02 9.77
C GLU A 283 19.07 -1.83 9.98
N TYR A 284 17.76 -1.96 9.66
CA TYR A 284 16.75 -0.89 9.86
C TYR A 284 15.87 -1.12 11.08
N ARG A 285 16.18 -2.10 11.93
CA ARG A 285 15.38 -2.36 13.13
C ARG A 285 15.54 -1.23 14.15
N MET A 286 14.43 -0.55 14.44
CA MET A 286 14.37 0.57 15.38
C MET A 286 14.37 0.12 16.85
N GLY A 287 13.90 -1.10 17.15
CA GLY A 287 13.73 -1.66 18.48
C GLY A 287 12.53 -2.58 18.56
N TYR A 288 11.98 -2.77 19.75
CA TYR A 288 10.85 -3.68 20.00
C TYR A 288 9.67 -2.93 20.64
N ILE A 289 8.47 -3.09 20.08
CA ILE A 289 7.26 -2.41 20.56
C ILE A 289 6.83 -2.86 21.96
N GLN A 290 7.18 -4.05 22.38
CA GLN A 290 6.91 -4.53 23.74
C GLN A 290 7.79 -3.88 24.82
N GLU A 291 8.85 -3.18 24.43
CA GLU A 291 9.82 -2.55 25.34
C GLU A 291 9.77 -1.02 25.30
N GLN A 292 9.34 -0.46 24.17
CA GLN A 292 9.43 0.97 23.86
C GLN A 292 8.13 1.49 23.27
N THR A 293 7.81 2.76 23.56
CA THR A 293 6.70 3.47 22.90
C THR A 293 7.10 3.90 21.48
N LEU A 294 6.11 4.27 20.66
CA LEU A 294 6.36 4.75 19.30
C LEU A 294 7.27 5.99 19.27
N ARG A 295 7.11 6.89 20.26
CA ARG A 295 7.95 8.10 20.40
C ARG A 295 9.40 7.72 20.70
N GLN A 296 9.62 6.77 21.61
CA GLN A 296 10.97 6.29 21.93
C GLN A 296 11.61 5.61 20.71
N LEU A 297 10.87 4.79 19.97
CA LEU A 297 11.31 4.15 18.73
C LEU A 297 11.65 5.20 17.64
N PHE A 298 10.84 6.25 17.50
CA PHE A 298 11.12 7.33 16.55
C PHE A 298 12.44 8.05 16.85
N SER A 299 12.78 8.20 18.12
CA SER A 299 14.00 8.89 18.58
C SER A 299 15.27 8.06 18.43
N GLN A 300 15.19 6.79 18.02
CA GLN A 300 16.38 5.94 17.82
C GLN A 300 17.23 6.44 16.64
N ASP A 301 18.54 6.29 16.74
CA ASP A 301 19.48 6.69 15.70
C ASP A 301 19.15 6.08 14.34
N CYS A 302 18.76 4.80 14.30
CA CYS A 302 18.35 4.10 13.09
C CYS A 302 17.18 4.81 12.38
N SER A 303 16.17 5.30 13.12
CA SER A 303 15.06 6.07 12.57
C SER A 303 15.52 7.36 11.93
N GLN A 304 16.37 8.10 12.63
CA GLN A 304 16.90 9.39 12.16
C GLN A 304 17.81 9.20 10.94
N GLN A 305 18.68 8.21 10.96
CA GLN A 305 19.52 7.84 9.82
C GLN A 305 18.67 7.45 8.60
N PHE A 306 17.62 6.66 8.78
CA PHE A 306 16.72 6.29 7.70
C PHE A 306 16.03 7.50 7.06
N LEU A 307 15.56 8.45 7.86
CA LEU A 307 14.91 9.68 7.41
C LEU A 307 15.87 10.63 6.69
N CYS A 308 17.11 10.77 7.22
CA CYS A 308 18.13 11.68 6.72
C CYS A 308 19.01 11.08 5.62
N GLN A 309 18.79 9.82 5.24
CA GLN A 309 19.59 9.17 4.20
C GLN A 309 19.58 9.98 2.91
N LYS A 310 20.77 10.43 2.49
CA LYS A 310 20.94 11.19 1.24
C LYS A 310 20.47 10.36 0.05
N LYS A 311 19.77 11.02 -0.86
CA LYS A 311 19.39 10.46 -2.16
C LYS A 311 20.32 10.97 -3.23
N ASP A 312 20.79 10.08 -4.08
CA ASP A 312 21.45 10.49 -5.31
C ASP A 312 20.40 11.09 -6.25
N MET A 313 20.52 12.39 -6.48
CA MET A 313 19.60 13.12 -7.35
C MET A 313 20.15 13.09 -8.79
N PRO A 314 19.45 12.44 -9.73
CA PRO A 314 19.85 12.50 -11.14
C PRO A 314 19.91 13.95 -11.65
N SER A 315 20.84 14.24 -12.57
CA SER A 315 20.98 15.57 -13.19
C SER A 315 19.67 16.07 -13.80
N LYS A 316 18.85 15.16 -14.35
CA LYS A 316 17.51 15.45 -14.83
C LYS A 316 16.62 16.16 -13.81
N CYS A 317 16.76 15.82 -12.53
CA CYS A 317 15.94 16.40 -11.47
C CYS A 317 16.30 17.86 -11.16
N THR A 318 17.55 18.27 -11.35
CA THR A 318 18.01 19.64 -11.04
C THR A 318 17.36 20.69 -11.93
N GLN A 319 16.97 20.32 -13.17
CA GLN A 319 16.30 21.17 -14.14
C GLN A 319 14.80 20.89 -14.28
N CYS A 320 14.24 19.99 -13.48
CA CYS A 320 12.87 19.59 -13.57
C CYS A 320 11.94 20.65 -12.97
N PRO A 321 10.88 21.10 -13.68
CA PRO A 321 9.92 22.08 -13.14
C PRO A 321 9.17 21.58 -11.90
N PHE A 322 9.08 20.25 -11.71
CA PHE A 322 8.43 19.60 -10.56
C PHE A 322 9.40 19.24 -9.44
N GLN A 323 10.68 19.62 -9.53
CA GLN A 323 11.71 19.22 -8.55
C GLN A 323 11.35 19.62 -7.12
N LYS A 324 10.82 20.83 -6.92
CA LYS A 324 10.42 21.33 -5.60
C LYS A 324 9.30 20.50 -4.95
N MET A 325 8.43 19.91 -5.77
CA MET A 325 7.34 19.05 -5.31
C MET A 325 7.79 17.62 -5.07
N CYS A 326 8.42 16.99 -6.06
CA CYS A 326 8.69 15.55 -6.04
C CYS A 326 10.04 15.19 -5.39
N ARG A 327 11.06 16.08 -5.43
CA ARG A 327 12.40 15.88 -4.82
C ARG A 327 13.01 14.50 -5.10
N GLY A 328 12.84 13.99 -6.33
CA GLY A 328 13.33 12.67 -6.75
C GLY A 328 12.46 11.48 -6.30
N GLY A 329 11.34 11.72 -5.63
CA GLY A 329 10.37 10.71 -5.23
C GLY A 329 10.83 9.71 -4.17
N CYS A 330 10.11 8.58 -4.05
CA CYS A 330 10.44 7.51 -3.12
C CYS A 330 11.73 6.79 -3.54
N LYS A 331 12.69 6.62 -2.61
CA LYS A 331 13.96 5.94 -2.88
C LYS A 331 13.80 4.49 -3.37
N ARG A 332 12.75 3.78 -2.91
CA ARG A 332 12.49 2.39 -3.30
C ARG A 332 11.81 2.26 -4.66
N MET A 333 11.04 3.28 -5.07
CA MET A 333 10.30 3.29 -6.34
C MET A 333 11.07 3.98 -7.48
N LYS A 334 12.35 4.33 -7.26
CA LYS A 334 13.17 5.11 -8.19
C LYS A 334 13.15 4.48 -9.59
N ASP A 335 13.50 3.21 -9.68
CA ASP A 335 13.67 2.51 -10.96
C ASP A 335 12.34 2.11 -11.62
N ALA A 336 11.23 2.14 -10.88
CA ALA A 336 9.91 1.81 -11.40
C ALA A 336 9.14 3.02 -11.96
N MET A 337 9.34 4.22 -11.39
CA MET A 337 8.49 5.37 -11.68
C MET A 337 9.25 6.62 -12.10
N TYR A 338 10.48 6.80 -11.60
CA TYR A 338 11.20 8.08 -11.72
C TYR A 338 12.21 8.04 -12.86
N VAL A 339 13.46 8.39 -12.61
CA VAL A 339 14.46 8.58 -13.66
C VAL A 339 15.16 7.26 -14.00
N ASP A 340 15.08 6.83 -15.26
CA ASP A 340 15.83 5.68 -15.77
C ASP A 340 17.28 6.05 -16.13
N SER A 341 18.05 5.05 -16.55
CA SER A 341 19.46 5.21 -16.95
C SER A 341 19.66 6.12 -18.17
N GLU A 342 18.63 6.32 -19.00
CA GLU A 342 18.65 7.20 -20.18
C GLU A 342 18.18 8.63 -19.87
N GLY A 343 17.85 8.92 -18.61
CA GLY A 343 17.38 10.24 -18.17
C GLY A 343 15.89 10.49 -18.44
N PHE A 344 15.10 9.47 -18.76
CA PHE A 344 13.65 9.58 -18.86
C PHE A 344 13.02 9.47 -17.49
N CYS A 345 12.05 10.35 -17.16
CA CYS A 345 11.33 10.33 -15.90
C CYS A 345 9.84 10.07 -16.10
N GLY A 346 9.36 8.88 -15.72
CA GLY A 346 7.96 8.51 -15.90
C GLY A 346 6.99 9.40 -15.11
N TYR A 347 7.36 9.76 -13.89
CA TYR A 347 6.53 10.63 -13.05
C TYR A 347 6.45 12.08 -13.58
N GLN A 348 7.55 12.59 -14.16
CA GLN A 348 7.55 13.90 -14.82
C GLN A 348 6.58 13.91 -16.02
N GLU A 349 6.58 12.86 -16.83
CA GLU A 349 5.68 12.76 -17.99
C GLU A 349 4.21 12.72 -17.55
N LEU A 350 3.88 11.95 -16.51
CA LEU A 350 2.53 11.98 -15.92
C LEU A 350 2.14 13.39 -15.46
N LEU A 351 3.02 14.09 -14.75
CA LEU A 351 2.74 15.43 -14.24
C LEU A 351 2.54 16.47 -15.36
N LYS A 352 3.30 16.36 -16.46
CA LYS A 352 3.12 17.20 -17.64
C LYS A 352 1.74 17.05 -18.27
N ASP A 353 1.18 15.83 -18.24
CA ASP A 353 -0.15 15.57 -18.79
C ASP A 353 -1.28 15.90 -17.82
N PHE A 354 -1.07 15.64 -16.54
CA PHE A 354 -2.08 15.81 -15.51
C PHE A 354 -2.27 17.29 -15.12
N THR A 355 -1.17 18.02 -14.89
CA THR A 355 -1.20 19.38 -14.34
C THR A 355 -1.99 20.37 -15.20
N PRO A 356 -1.86 20.42 -16.54
CA PRO A 356 -2.64 21.36 -17.36
C PRO A 356 -4.14 21.06 -17.35
N ARG A 357 -4.56 19.85 -16.98
CA ARG A 357 -5.96 19.40 -16.98
C ARG A 357 -6.67 19.61 -15.64
N ILE A 358 -6.01 20.14 -14.63
CA ILE A 358 -6.59 20.28 -13.27
C ILE A 358 -7.93 21.03 -13.30
N ASN A 359 -8.03 22.14 -14.01
CA ASN A 359 -9.26 22.92 -14.07
C ASN A 359 -10.39 22.16 -14.79
N GLU A 360 -10.10 21.43 -15.87
CA GLU A 360 -11.05 20.53 -16.53
C GLU A 360 -11.53 19.44 -15.56
N ILE A 361 -10.61 18.79 -14.87
CA ILE A 361 -10.92 17.74 -13.90
C ILE A 361 -11.83 18.27 -12.78
N LEU A 362 -11.50 19.42 -12.20
CA LEU A 362 -12.29 20.02 -11.12
C LEU A 362 -13.71 20.37 -11.58
N GLY A 363 -13.86 20.91 -12.79
CA GLY A 363 -15.17 21.20 -13.38
C GLY A 363 -16.00 19.92 -13.56
N LEU A 364 -15.40 18.84 -14.07
CA LEU A 364 -16.06 17.54 -14.24
C LEU A 364 -16.46 16.91 -12.89
N LEU A 365 -15.59 16.99 -11.87
CA LEU A 365 -15.87 16.46 -10.53
C LEU A 365 -17.04 17.18 -9.82
N GLN A 366 -17.29 18.46 -10.12
CA GLN A 366 -18.47 19.18 -9.60
C GLN A 366 -19.76 18.60 -10.18
N GLY A 367 -19.76 18.18 -11.45
CA GLY A 367 -20.91 17.56 -12.11
C GLY A 367 -21.24 16.13 -11.61
N VAL A 368 -20.25 15.41 -11.10
CA VAL A 368 -20.44 14.04 -10.54
C VAL A 368 -21.11 14.06 -9.16
N ARG A 369 -20.99 15.17 -8.41
CA ARG A 369 -21.52 15.31 -7.03
C ARG A 369 -22.99 15.73 -6.97
N GLN A 370 -23.60 16.05 -8.11
CA GLN A 370 -25.04 16.35 -8.23
C GLN A 370 -25.82 15.11 -8.66
#